data_14f75ab66a314d7aab3210bad408dca6
#
_entry.id   14f75ab66a314d7aab3210bad408dca6
#
_cell.length_a   1.000
_cell.length_b   1.000
_cell.length_c   1.000
_cell.angle_alpha   90.00
_cell.angle_beta   90.00
_cell.angle_gamma   90.00
#
_symmetry.space_group_name_H-M   'P 1'
#
loop_
_entity.id
_entity.type
_entity.pdbx_description
1 polymer ?
#
loop_
_entity_poly.entity_id
_entity_poly.type
_entity_poly.pdbx_seq_one_letter_code
_entity_poly.pdbx_strand_id
1 'polypeptide(L)'
;MSKKIIFTNGLIDLAQPRLGSKVIYKTDDFFASANRIIDPLPPVFKEGLFDKNGKWMDGWESRRKRNLGHDHLIIKLGKAGSIKKVNIDTSHFNGNQPSMVSLEGCYSKSNNIKNFKWKNLIRKKKTKSNSHHLFNSSSKSICTHIKLNIFPDGGVARLRLYGNISQENN
;
A
#
# COMPACT_ATOMS: atom_id res chain seq x y z
N MET A 1 14.98 3.13 -21.82
CA MET A 1 13.86 3.40 -20.89
C MET A 1 14.04 2.57 -19.62
N SER A 2 13.79 3.17 -18.45
CA SER A 2 13.84 2.40 -17.20
C SER A 2 12.68 1.40 -17.16
N LYS A 3 12.86 0.25 -16.47
CA LYS A 3 11.79 -0.75 -16.26
C LYS A 3 10.52 -0.11 -15.68
N LYS A 4 10.68 0.93 -14.85
CA LYS A 4 9.59 1.67 -14.22
C LYS A 4 8.69 2.37 -15.25
N ILE A 5 9.29 3.03 -16.25
CA ILE A 5 8.54 3.73 -17.32
C ILE A 5 7.73 2.74 -18.14
N ILE A 6 8.33 1.58 -18.48
CA ILE A 6 7.64 0.53 -19.23
C ILE A 6 6.48 -0.04 -18.43
N PHE A 7 6.68 -0.28 -17.12
CA PHE A 7 5.63 -0.83 -16.25
C PHE A 7 4.45 0.11 -16.11
N THR A 8 4.70 1.39 -15.89
CA THR A 8 3.62 2.37 -15.65
C THR A 8 2.91 2.80 -16.92
N ASN A 9 3.60 2.80 -18.06
CA ASN A 9 3.05 3.18 -19.37
C ASN A 9 2.18 4.44 -19.34
N GLY A 10 2.68 5.51 -18.68
CA GLY A 10 1.99 6.79 -18.57
C GLY A 10 0.88 6.85 -17.52
N LEU A 11 0.68 5.78 -16.74
CA LEU A 11 -0.27 5.78 -15.64
C LEU A 11 0.22 6.66 -14.47
N ILE A 12 -0.71 7.19 -13.70
CA ILE A 12 -0.46 8.06 -12.55
C ILE A 12 -0.51 7.21 -11.28
N ASP A 13 0.38 7.46 -10.33
CA ASP A 13 0.27 6.90 -8.98
C ASP A 13 -0.85 7.62 -8.24
N LEU A 14 -2.00 6.94 -8.08
CA LEU A 14 -3.18 7.51 -7.42
C LEU A 14 -3.02 7.56 -5.88
N ALA A 15 -2.02 6.88 -5.32
CA ALA A 15 -1.76 6.91 -3.88
C ALA A 15 -0.98 8.14 -3.43
N GLN A 16 -0.47 8.97 -4.33
CA GLN A 16 0.40 10.07 -3.95
C GLN A 16 -0.34 11.17 -3.17
N PRO A 17 0.29 11.69 -2.09
CA PRO A 17 -0.35 12.68 -1.22
C PRO A 17 -0.72 13.99 -1.92
N ARG A 18 0.03 14.38 -2.95
CA ARG A 18 -0.26 15.62 -3.70
C ARG A 18 -1.61 15.59 -4.42
N LEU A 19 -2.20 14.41 -4.65
CA LEU A 19 -3.56 14.27 -5.16
C LEU A 19 -4.61 14.33 -4.06
N GLY A 20 -4.19 14.37 -2.79
CA GLY A 20 -5.06 14.34 -1.63
C GLY A 20 -5.24 12.95 -1.01
N SER A 21 -4.50 11.94 -1.49
CA SER A 21 -4.58 10.59 -0.94
C SER A 21 -3.96 10.53 0.45
N LYS A 22 -4.54 9.73 1.33
CA LYS A 22 -4.09 9.60 2.72
C LYS A 22 -4.47 8.24 3.30
N VAL A 23 -3.67 7.75 4.24
CA VAL A 23 -4.01 6.59 5.06
C VAL A 23 -5.06 7.03 6.08
N ILE A 24 -6.22 6.37 6.09
CA ILE A 24 -7.32 6.70 7.01
C ILE A 24 -7.51 5.66 8.10
N TYR A 25 -6.93 4.48 7.95
CA TYR A 25 -7.04 3.39 8.94
C TYR A 25 -5.85 2.46 8.85
N LYS A 26 -5.43 1.91 9.99
CA LYS A 26 -4.46 0.82 10.10
C LYS A 26 -4.79 -0.01 11.33
N THR A 27 -4.53 -1.30 11.28
CA THR A 27 -4.70 -2.19 12.43
C THR A 27 -3.58 -2.03 13.44
N ASP A 28 -2.36 -1.85 12.99
CA ASP A 28 -1.18 -1.60 13.83
C ASP A 28 -0.06 -0.96 13.01
N ASP A 29 0.62 0.04 13.57
CA ASP A 29 1.80 0.65 12.99
C ASP A 29 2.85 1.02 14.04
N PHE A 30 2.95 0.18 15.06
CA PHE A 30 3.79 0.45 16.24
C PHE A 30 5.26 0.68 15.87
N PHE A 31 5.83 -0.11 14.98
CA PHE A 31 7.25 0.00 14.62
C PHE A 31 7.53 1.08 13.58
N ALA A 32 6.62 1.30 12.64
CA ALA A 32 6.79 2.35 11.63
C ALA A 32 5.42 2.83 11.13
N SER A 33 5.25 4.16 11.07
CA SER A 33 3.99 4.80 10.77
C SER A 33 3.44 4.40 9.40
N ALA A 34 2.16 4.03 9.37
CA ALA A 34 1.47 3.66 8.13
C ALA A 34 1.47 4.79 7.09
N ASN A 35 1.50 6.05 7.51
CA ASN A 35 1.47 7.20 6.61
C ASN A 35 2.66 7.23 5.64
N ARG A 36 3.78 6.62 6.00
CA ARG A 36 4.98 6.62 5.16
C ARG A 36 4.86 5.76 3.92
N ILE A 37 3.90 4.84 3.89
CA ILE A 37 3.77 3.90 2.77
C ILE A 37 3.45 4.59 1.43
N ILE A 38 2.86 5.79 1.48
CA ILE A 38 2.52 6.57 0.29
C ILE A 38 3.46 7.75 0.06
N ASP A 39 4.56 7.85 0.81
CA ASP A 39 5.56 8.89 0.59
C ASP A 39 6.03 8.84 -0.87
N PRO A 40 6.06 9.99 -1.59
CA PRO A 40 6.47 10.00 -3.00
C PRO A 40 7.95 9.68 -3.21
N LEU A 41 8.80 9.89 -2.21
CA LEU A 41 10.22 9.61 -2.32
C LEU A 41 10.51 8.11 -2.22
N PRO A 42 11.56 7.62 -2.89
CA PRO A 42 12.01 6.24 -2.70
C PRO A 42 12.35 5.97 -1.24
N PRO A 43 12.12 4.75 -0.73
CA PRO A 43 12.48 4.43 0.64
C PRO A 43 14.00 4.47 0.84
N VAL A 44 14.42 4.90 2.03
CA VAL A 44 15.82 4.95 2.42
C VAL A 44 16.07 4.07 3.63
N PHE A 45 17.31 3.63 3.79
CA PHE A 45 17.75 2.93 4.99
C PHE A 45 18.82 3.77 5.68
N LYS A 46 18.68 3.91 7.01
CA LYS A 46 19.63 4.65 7.84
C LYS A 46 20.21 3.69 8.89
N GLU A 47 21.38 3.15 8.59
CA GLU A 47 22.04 2.21 9.47
C GLU A 47 22.30 2.83 10.85
N GLY A 48 22.05 2.04 11.90
CA GLY A 48 22.28 2.47 13.28
C GLY A 48 21.27 3.46 13.83
N LEU A 49 20.24 3.83 13.06
CA LEU A 49 19.19 4.70 13.55
C LEU A 49 18.11 3.87 14.25
N PHE A 50 17.77 4.25 15.47
CA PHE A 50 16.70 3.65 16.27
C PHE A 50 15.78 4.75 16.78
N ASP A 51 14.49 4.44 16.89
CA ASP A 51 13.54 5.26 17.61
C ASP A 51 13.14 4.57 18.91
N LYS A 52 12.15 5.12 19.64
CA LYS A 52 11.69 4.58 20.93
C LYS A 52 11.13 3.15 20.82
N ASN A 53 10.76 2.69 19.63
CA ASN A 53 10.10 1.40 19.40
C ASN A 53 11.02 0.36 18.76
N GLY A 54 12.25 0.73 18.39
CA GLY A 54 13.22 -0.17 17.79
C GLY A 54 13.97 0.43 16.60
N LYS A 55 14.42 -0.43 15.71
CA LYS A 55 15.14 -0.03 14.51
C LYS A 55 14.23 0.82 13.61
N TRP A 56 14.76 1.98 13.20
CA TRP A 56 14.02 2.87 12.30
C TRP A 56 13.89 2.27 10.91
N MET A 57 12.66 2.22 10.40
CA MET A 57 12.36 1.75 9.06
C MET A 57 11.55 2.79 8.28
N ASP A 58 11.85 2.94 7.01
CA ASP A 58 11.16 3.88 6.12
C ASP A 58 9.98 3.19 5.41
N GLY A 59 8.87 3.14 6.10
CA GLY A 59 7.66 2.51 5.59
C GLY A 59 6.65 2.28 6.71
N TRP A 60 5.75 1.35 6.46
CA TRP A 60 4.80 0.85 7.45
C TRP A 60 5.28 -0.47 8.01
N GLU A 61 5.32 -0.59 9.34
CA GLU A 61 5.63 -1.86 9.98
C GLU A 61 4.75 -2.09 11.19
N SER A 62 4.04 -3.23 11.19
CA SER A 62 3.22 -3.69 12.32
C SER A 62 4.00 -4.67 13.20
N ARG A 63 3.53 -4.82 14.44
CA ARG A 63 4.10 -5.76 15.40
C ARG A 63 3.80 -7.20 14.99
N ARG A 64 4.67 -8.12 15.44
CA ARG A 64 4.41 -9.54 15.29
C ARG A 64 3.06 -9.92 15.88
N LYS A 65 2.20 -10.48 15.03
CA LYS A 65 0.85 -10.90 15.42
C LYS A 65 0.91 -12.29 16.05
N ARG A 66 0.50 -12.37 17.28
CA ARG A 66 0.48 -13.62 18.04
C ARG A 66 -0.89 -14.29 18.04
N ASN A 67 -1.89 -13.64 17.45
CA ASN A 67 -3.27 -14.09 17.32
C ASN A 67 -3.55 -14.52 15.89
N LEU A 68 -4.69 -15.17 15.66
CA LEU A 68 -5.20 -15.40 14.31
C LEU A 68 -5.56 -14.07 13.64
N GLY A 69 -5.43 -14.03 12.32
CA GLY A 69 -5.77 -12.87 11.53
C GLY A 69 -4.56 -12.26 10.83
N HIS A 70 -4.73 -11.05 10.36
CA HIS A 70 -3.71 -10.34 9.61
C HIS A 70 -3.85 -8.83 9.84
N ASP A 71 -2.82 -8.08 9.47
CA ASP A 71 -2.88 -6.62 9.53
C ASP A 71 -3.28 -6.04 8.18
N HIS A 72 -3.88 -4.85 8.22
CA HIS A 72 -4.21 -4.11 7.02
C HIS A 72 -4.21 -2.60 7.27
N LEU A 73 -4.12 -1.85 6.19
CA LEU A 73 -4.36 -0.41 6.19
C LEU A 73 -5.33 -0.04 5.06
N ILE A 74 -5.96 1.12 5.21
CA ILE A 74 -6.90 1.65 4.23
C ILE A 74 -6.42 3.03 3.81
N ILE A 75 -6.36 3.23 2.49
CA ILE A 75 -6.04 4.51 1.87
C ILE A 75 -7.32 5.06 1.26
N LYS A 76 -7.63 6.32 1.57
CA LYS A 76 -8.60 7.10 0.81
C LYS A 76 -7.87 7.79 -0.33
N LEU A 77 -8.28 7.50 -1.57
CA LEU A 77 -7.72 8.17 -2.73
C LEU A 77 -8.22 9.61 -2.78
N GLY A 78 -7.32 10.56 -3.05
CA GLY A 78 -7.69 11.97 -3.24
C GLY A 78 -8.51 12.19 -4.49
N LYS A 79 -8.28 11.36 -5.50
CA LYS A 79 -9.05 11.30 -6.74
C LYS A 79 -9.49 9.86 -6.98
N ALA A 80 -10.79 9.64 -7.14
CA ALA A 80 -11.30 8.32 -7.53
C ALA A 80 -10.71 7.91 -8.88
N GLY A 81 -10.44 6.63 -9.04
CA GLY A 81 -9.87 6.14 -10.27
C GLY A 81 -9.81 4.63 -10.36
N SER A 82 -9.41 4.16 -11.52
CA SER A 82 -9.24 2.74 -11.82
C SER A 82 -7.77 2.37 -11.68
N ILE A 83 -7.49 1.43 -10.79
CA ILE A 83 -6.12 0.93 -10.58
C ILE A 83 -5.82 -0.13 -11.63
N LYS A 84 -4.72 0.06 -12.33
CA LYS A 84 -4.25 -0.85 -13.41
C LYS A 84 -3.08 -1.70 -12.95
N LYS A 85 -2.10 -1.08 -12.32
CA LYS A 85 -0.83 -1.69 -11.95
C LYS A 85 -0.44 -1.25 -10.54
N VAL A 86 0.17 -2.17 -9.79
CA VAL A 86 0.52 -1.94 -8.39
C VAL A 86 1.97 -2.32 -8.17
N ASN A 87 2.67 -1.53 -7.38
CA ASN A 87 3.97 -1.91 -6.83
C ASN A 87 3.85 -1.98 -5.30
N ILE A 88 4.06 -3.16 -4.76
CA ILE A 88 4.19 -3.39 -3.32
C ILE A 88 5.68 -3.57 -3.04
N ASP A 89 6.28 -2.57 -2.42
CA ASP A 89 7.72 -2.43 -2.29
C ASP A 89 8.14 -2.77 -0.86
N THR A 90 8.97 -3.81 -0.71
CA THR A 90 9.53 -4.23 0.57
C THR A 90 10.99 -3.82 0.72
N SER A 91 11.48 -2.84 -0.04
CA SER A 91 12.86 -2.35 0.05
C SER A 91 13.28 -2.13 1.50
N HIS A 92 14.46 -2.66 1.86
CA HIS A 92 15.10 -2.59 3.17
C HIS A 92 14.43 -3.44 4.27
N PHE A 93 13.30 -4.09 4.00
CA PHE A 93 12.71 -5.06 4.92
C PHE A 93 13.29 -6.44 4.61
N ASN A 94 14.20 -6.89 5.47
CA ASN A 94 14.94 -8.14 5.34
C ASN A 94 14.61 -9.05 6.52
N GLY A 95 13.63 -9.95 6.34
CA GLY A 95 13.16 -10.85 7.38
C GLY A 95 11.93 -10.35 8.13
N ASN A 96 11.64 -9.06 8.07
CA ASN A 96 10.47 -8.44 8.68
C ASN A 96 9.40 -8.01 7.67
N GLN A 97 9.53 -8.43 6.41
CA GLN A 97 8.46 -8.27 5.43
C GLN A 97 7.33 -9.28 5.71
N PRO A 98 6.11 -9.01 5.24
CA PRO A 98 5.03 -10.00 5.37
C PRO A 98 5.31 -11.24 4.52
N SER A 99 4.69 -12.36 4.88
CA SER A 99 4.78 -13.59 4.09
C SER A 99 3.99 -13.48 2.79
N MET A 100 2.83 -12.83 2.86
CA MET A 100 1.93 -12.63 1.72
C MET A 100 1.26 -11.27 1.82
N VAL A 101 0.78 -10.79 0.68
CA VAL A 101 -0.01 -9.56 0.58
C VAL A 101 -1.21 -9.77 -0.32
N SER A 102 -2.25 -8.95 -0.16
CA SER A 102 -3.35 -8.83 -1.10
C SER A 102 -3.84 -7.38 -1.13
N LEU A 103 -4.58 -7.03 -2.18
CA LEU A 103 -5.11 -5.68 -2.34
C LEU A 103 -6.59 -5.74 -2.71
N GLU A 104 -7.38 -4.90 -2.04
CA GLU A 104 -8.80 -4.75 -2.30
C GLU A 104 -9.12 -3.29 -2.55
N GLY A 105 -10.15 -3.04 -3.32
CA GLY A 105 -10.66 -1.70 -3.58
C GLY A 105 -12.16 -1.62 -3.40
N CYS A 106 -12.67 -0.43 -3.14
CA CYS A 106 -14.10 -0.18 -3.12
C CYS A 106 -14.41 1.23 -3.60
N TYR A 107 -15.66 1.43 -4.02
CA TYR A 107 -16.20 2.75 -4.30
C TYR A 107 -17.20 3.12 -3.19
N SER A 108 -16.95 4.22 -2.50
CA SER A 108 -17.86 4.74 -1.49
C SER A 108 -17.75 6.25 -1.41
N LYS A 109 -18.89 6.92 -1.33
CA LYS A 109 -18.95 8.38 -1.06
C LYS A 109 -18.84 8.68 0.44
N SER A 110 -18.97 7.67 1.29
CA SER A 110 -18.83 7.75 2.74
C SER A 110 -17.45 7.25 3.18
N ASN A 111 -16.95 7.73 4.31
CA ASN A 111 -15.77 7.18 4.97
C ASN A 111 -16.11 6.18 6.08
N ASN A 112 -17.35 5.72 6.16
CA ASN A 112 -17.74 4.71 7.11
C ASN A 112 -17.25 3.33 6.66
N ILE A 113 -16.10 2.94 7.17
CA ILE A 113 -15.38 1.71 6.81
C ILE A 113 -16.27 0.46 6.96
N LYS A 114 -17.20 0.45 7.92
CA LYS A 114 -18.08 -0.70 8.16
C LYS A 114 -19.00 -1.03 6.99
N ASN A 115 -19.27 -0.06 6.12
CA ASN A 115 -20.19 -0.21 4.99
C ASN A 115 -19.45 -0.46 3.66
N PHE A 116 -18.14 -0.56 3.67
CA PHE A 116 -17.35 -0.74 2.45
C PHE A 116 -17.52 -2.16 1.91
N LYS A 117 -17.83 -2.25 0.61
CA LYS A 117 -17.92 -3.52 -0.12
C LYS A 117 -16.63 -3.73 -0.91
N TRP A 118 -15.71 -4.48 -0.34
CA TRP A 118 -14.40 -4.70 -0.91
C TRP A 118 -14.43 -5.67 -2.07
N LYS A 119 -13.71 -5.34 -3.13
CA LYS A 119 -13.45 -6.20 -4.30
C LYS A 119 -11.96 -6.50 -4.40
N ASN A 120 -11.61 -7.71 -4.76
CA ASN A 120 -10.21 -8.06 -5.03
C ASN A 120 -9.66 -7.28 -6.22
N LEU A 121 -8.51 -6.66 -6.00
CA LEU A 121 -7.66 -6.10 -7.06
C LEU A 121 -6.46 -7.02 -7.30
N ILE A 122 -5.86 -7.52 -6.23
CA ILE A 122 -4.75 -8.46 -6.27
C ILE A 122 -5.01 -9.55 -5.23
N ARG A 123 -5.12 -10.79 -5.68
CA ARG A 123 -5.24 -11.95 -4.79
C ARG A 123 -3.97 -12.14 -3.99
N LYS A 124 -4.00 -12.94 -2.94
CA LYS A 124 -2.83 -13.24 -2.11
C LYS A 124 -1.63 -13.63 -2.96
N LYS A 125 -0.52 -12.93 -2.76
CA LYS A 125 0.76 -13.17 -3.41
C LYS A 125 1.85 -13.28 -2.37
N LYS A 126 2.76 -14.22 -2.56
CA LYS A 126 3.96 -14.31 -1.74
C LYS A 126 4.82 -13.07 -1.92
N THR A 127 5.46 -12.63 -0.86
CA THR A 127 6.40 -11.52 -0.89
C THR A 127 7.82 -12.00 -0.63
N LYS A 128 8.77 -11.24 -1.14
CA LYS A 128 10.19 -11.42 -0.90
C LYS A 128 10.73 -10.24 -0.11
N SER A 129 11.83 -10.48 0.60
CA SER A 129 12.57 -9.41 1.26
C SER A 129 13.17 -8.46 0.24
N ASN A 130 13.25 -7.17 0.59
CA ASN A 130 13.98 -6.16 -0.15
C ASN A 130 13.72 -6.20 -1.67
N SER A 131 12.43 -6.18 -2.06
CA SER A 131 12.02 -6.40 -3.45
C SER A 131 10.86 -5.51 -3.86
N HIS A 132 10.81 -5.17 -5.14
CA HIS A 132 9.62 -4.60 -5.76
C HIS A 132 8.72 -5.74 -6.26
N HIS A 133 7.43 -5.66 -5.95
CA HIS A 133 6.42 -6.62 -6.39
C HIS A 133 5.47 -5.91 -7.34
N LEU A 134 5.60 -6.18 -8.62
CA LEU A 134 4.85 -5.51 -9.69
C LEU A 134 3.71 -6.42 -10.14
N PHE A 135 2.47 -5.98 -9.92
CA PHE A 135 1.27 -6.74 -10.22
C PHE A 135 0.33 -5.98 -11.13
N ASN A 136 -0.41 -6.71 -11.96
CA ASN A 136 -1.56 -6.17 -12.69
C ASN A 136 -2.82 -6.35 -11.85
N SER A 137 -3.65 -5.29 -11.79
CA SER A 137 -4.95 -5.40 -11.12
C SER A 137 -5.88 -6.31 -11.91
N SER A 138 -6.65 -7.14 -11.19
CA SER A 138 -7.65 -8.01 -11.79
C SER A 138 -8.98 -7.31 -12.08
N SER A 139 -9.17 -6.08 -11.60
CA SER A 139 -10.40 -5.31 -11.75
C SER A 139 -10.11 -3.93 -12.34
N LYS A 140 -11.02 -3.48 -13.21
CA LYS A 140 -11.00 -2.12 -13.79
C LYS A 140 -12.00 -1.19 -13.11
N SER A 141 -12.61 -1.62 -12.01
CA SER A 141 -13.60 -0.82 -11.27
C SER A 141 -12.98 0.44 -10.71
N ILE A 142 -13.77 1.51 -10.70
CA ILE A 142 -13.37 2.77 -10.07
C ILE A 142 -13.37 2.59 -8.56
N CYS A 143 -12.31 3.02 -7.91
CA CYS A 143 -12.13 2.96 -6.47
C CYS A 143 -12.00 4.35 -5.87
N THR A 144 -12.53 4.51 -4.67
CA THR A 144 -12.28 5.65 -3.80
C THR A 144 -11.39 5.28 -2.62
N HIS A 145 -11.38 4.00 -2.25
CA HIS A 145 -10.63 3.48 -1.12
C HIS A 145 -9.92 2.19 -1.51
N ILE A 146 -8.73 2.01 -0.96
CA ILE A 146 -7.87 0.84 -1.19
C ILE A 146 -7.48 0.26 0.15
N LYS A 147 -7.58 -1.08 0.26
CA LYS A 147 -7.11 -1.82 1.43
C LYS A 147 -5.92 -2.69 1.05
N LEU A 148 -4.79 -2.46 1.71
CA LEU A 148 -3.64 -3.35 1.64
C LEU A 148 -3.68 -4.31 2.82
N ASN A 149 -3.75 -5.61 2.54
CA ASN A 149 -3.65 -6.66 3.54
C ASN A 149 -2.23 -7.22 3.54
N ILE A 150 -1.67 -7.42 4.73
CA ILE A 150 -0.41 -8.10 4.92
C ILE A 150 -0.63 -9.32 5.83
N PHE A 151 0.03 -10.43 5.52
CA PHE A 151 -0.22 -11.70 6.20
C PHE A 151 1.08 -12.28 6.76
N PRO A 152 1.17 -12.55 8.06
CA PRO A 152 0.22 -12.11 9.12
C PRO A 152 0.46 -10.68 9.57
N ASP A 153 1.69 -10.19 9.44
CA ASP A 153 2.19 -8.91 9.91
C ASP A 153 3.47 -8.56 9.13
N GLY A 154 4.13 -7.48 9.54
CA GLY A 154 5.44 -7.12 9.01
C GLY A 154 5.48 -5.72 8.43
N GLY A 155 6.45 -5.50 7.54
CA GLY A 155 6.72 -4.19 6.98
C GLY A 155 6.68 -4.12 5.46
N VAL A 156 6.15 -3.00 4.97
CA VAL A 156 6.11 -2.62 3.56
C VAL A 156 6.59 -1.18 3.43
N ALA A 157 7.61 -0.96 2.59
CA ALA A 157 8.21 0.35 2.44
C ALA A 157 7.28 1.32 1.71
N ARG A 158 6.73 0.91 0.57
CA ARG A 158 5.88 1.76 -0.28
C ARG A 158 4.80 0.94 -0.97
N LEU A 159 3.67 1.61 -1.21
CA LEU A 159 2.60 1.13 -2.08
C LEU A 159 2.38 2.16 -3.18
N ARG A 160 2.50 1.73 -4.45
CA ARG A 160 2.22 2.57 -5.61
C ARG A 160 1.02 2.00 -6.34
N LEU A 161 0.05 2.87 -6.65
CA LEU A 161 -1.23 2.49 -7.24
C LEU A 161 -1.39 3.20 -8.59
N TYR A 162 -0.82 2.63 -9.63
CA TYR A 162 -0.81 3.25 -10.96
C TYR A 162 -2.13 3.01 -11.67
N GLY A 163 -2.76 4.08 -12.11
CA GLY A 163 -4.05 4.00 -12.77
C GLY A 163 -4.46 5.28 -13.46
N ASN A 164 -5.74 5.38 -13.74
CA ASN A 164 -6.36 6.53 -14.40
C ASN A 164 -7.37 7.18 -13.47
N ILE A 165 -7.32 8.51 -13.37
CA ILE A 165 -8.31 9.29 -12.63
C ILE A 165 -9.66 9.16 -13.34
N SER A 166 -10.73 8.94 -12.57
CA SER A 166 -12.09 8.92 -13.09
C SER A 166 -12.54 10.34 -13.49
N GLN A 167 -13.25 10.44 -14.62
CA GLN A 167 -13.81 11.71 -15.07
C GLN A 167 -14.95 12.21 -14.17
N GLU A 168 -15.51 11.37 -13.33
CA GLU A 168 -16.59 11.73 -12.39
C GLU A 168 -16.10 12.52 -11.16
N ASN A 169 -14.81 12.85 -11.09
CA ASN A 169 -14.23 13.63 -10.00
C ASN A 169 -14.44 15.15 -10.14
N ASN A 170 -15.23 15.56 -11.09
CA ASN A 170 -15.51 16.99 -11.33
C ASN A 170 -16.67 17.50 -10.47
#